data_6020320cf3a8ab0f60537ce339b8f934
#
_entry.id   6020320cf3a8ab0f60537ce339b8f934
#
_cell.length_a   1.000
_cell.length_b   1.000
_cell.length_c   1.000
_cell.angle_alpha   90.00
_cell.angle_beta   90.00
_cell.angle_gamma   90.00
#
_symmetry.space_group_name_H-M   'P 1'
#
loop_
_entity.id
_entity.type
_entity.pdbx_description
1 polymer ?
#
loop_
_entity_poly.entity_id
_entity_poly.type
_entity_poly.pdbx_seq_one_letter_code
_entity_poly.pdbx_strand_id
1 'polypeptide(L)'
;MKLGPTGERDELIVKEIIRGNFPEFMRRLAPITVAQKGNTLIYNVMPDYLCIGNDQDYVRVPVSGPSAQRIADAFGMLLPTPRMSDQIYEAAKVRLAPKPLSGMANLNIGGKNYTNQQFMASKMSDTDSFNYHNQVIQEQLQGHQPGELVAGHKKDIVLSNDLQPGRLAIHGLHLKGGTPLQPGGISKHEANYKDYSHGVRLVDNNATLNGQNVQMSAILKDPKYAYLVNTDGVLKQVAYKYDGNDKPKTNVPESAVATNTPQTGRGQFLQRLNDYLSKINIG
;
A
#
# COMPACT_ATOMS: atom_id res chain seq x y z
N MET A 1 18.63 -12.38 6.22
CA MET A 1 19.03 -12.63 4.83
C MET A 1 19.41 -11.31 4.17
N LYS A 2 20.66 -11.11 3.76
CA LYS A 2 21.04 -9.93 2.96
C LYS A 2 20.57 -10.18 1.54
N LEU A 3 19.50 -9.51 1.14
CA LEU A 3 19.01 -9.58 -0.23
C LEU A 3 19.92 -8.70 -1.12
N GLY A 4 20.16 -9.14 -2.36
CA GLY A 4 21.03 -8.50 -3.36
C GLY A 4 20.62 -7.09 -3.78
N PRO A 5 21.03 -6.63 -4.96
CA PRO A 5 20.67 -5.31 -5.48
C PRO A 5 19.18 -5.01 -5.37
N THR A 6 18.82 -3.74 -5.24
CA THR A 6 17.43 -3.32 -4.93
C THR A 6 16.37 -3.89 -5.87
N GLY A 7 16.72 -4.21 -7.12
CA GLY A 7 15.83 -4.85 -8.09
C GLY A 7 15.51 -6.31 -7.74
N GLU A 8 16.52 -7.09 -7.38
CA GLU A 8 16.34 -8.51 -6.99
C GLU A 8 15.52 -8.65 -5.71
N ARG A 9 15.73 -7.74 -4.74
CA ARG A 9 14.92 -7.70 -3.52
C ARG A 9 13.46 -7.44 -3.82
N ASP A 10 13.14 -6.49 -4.69
CA ASP A 10 11.77 -6.19 -5.09
C ASP A 10 11.13 -7.41 -5.75
N GLU A 11 11.84 -8.08 -6.65
CA GLU A 11 11.35 -9.29 -7.32
C GLU A 11 11.03 -10.41 -6.32
N LEU A 12 11.88 -10.61 -5.31
CA LEU A 12 11.64 -11.59 -4.27
C LEU A 12 10.41 -11.21 -3.43
N ILE A 13 10.28 -9.94 -3.03
CA ILE A 13 9.13 -9.44 -2.28
C ILE A 13 7.84 -9.62 -3.09
N VAL A 14 7.83 -9.22 -4.36
CA VAL A 14 6.67 -9.37 -5.26
C VAL A 14 6.26 -10.84 -5.37
N LYS A 15 7.22 -11.75 -5.60
CA LYS A 15 6.97 -13.19 -5.68
C LYS A 15 6.36 -13.74 -4.39
N GLU A 16 6.93 -13.40 -3.23
CA GLU A 16 6.45 -13.88 -1.94
C GLU A 16 5.02 -13.39 -1.65
N ILE A 17 4.74 -12.11 -1.90
CA ILE A 17 3.41 -11.56 -1.67
C ILE A 17 2.38 -12.17 -2.63
N ILE A 18 2.70 -12.29 -3.91
CA ILE A 18 1.81 -12.88 -4.91
C ILE A 18 1.52 -14.37 -4.60
N ARG A 19 2.49 -15.10 -4.04
CA ARG A 19 2.30 -16.46 -3.55
C ARG A 19 1.48 -16.58 -2.26
N GLY A 20 1.11 -15.44 -1.65
CA GLY A 20 0.31 -15.41 -0.44
C GLY A 20 1.11 -15.47 0.86
N ASN A 21 2.44 -15.29 0.81
CA ASN A 21 3.30 -15.22 2.00
C ASN A 21 3.16 -13.85 2.68
N PHE A 22 1.99 -13.61 3.29
CA PHE A 22 1.69 -12.45 4.11
C PHE A 22 0.69 -12.82 5.21
N PRO A 23 0.65 -12.07 6.32
CA PRO A 23 -0.19 -12.38 7.47
C PRO A 23 -1.66 -12.58 7.10
N GLU A 24 -2.33 -13.52 7.76
CA GLU A 24 -3.75 -13.82 7.50
C GLU A 24 -4.66 -12.63 7.84
N PHE A 25 -4.29 -11.82 8.85
CA PHE A 25 -5.06 -10.61 9.18
C PHE A 25 -5.11 -9.58 8.03
N MET A 26 -4.12 -9.55 7.12
CA MET A 26 -4.09 -8.66 5.97
C MET A 26 -5.20 -8.94 4.95
N ARG A 27 -5.78 -10.14 4.98
CA ARG A 27 -6.92 -10.55 4.13
C ARG A 27 -8.26 -9.99 4.62
N ARG A 28 -8.32 -9.48 5.84
CA ARG A 28 -9.52 -8.88 6.43
C ARG A 28 -9.53 -7.39 6.16
N LEU A 29 -10.03 -7.02 4.98
CA LEU A 29 -10.08 -5.62 4.57
C LEU A 29 -10.95 -4.78 5.52
N ALA A 30 -10.50 -3.56 5.81
CA ALA A 30 -11.20 -2.59 6.64
C ALA A 30 -12.05 -1.65 5.78
N PRO A 31 -13.33 -1.42 6.12
CA PRO A 31 -14.18 -0.50 5.39
C PRO A 31 -13.85 0.96 5.73
N ILE A 32 -13.85 1.81 4.72
CA ILE A 32 -13.75 3.26 4.81
C ILE A 32 -15.06 3.85 4.28
N THR A 33 -15.72 4.67 5.08
CA THR A 33 -16.95 5.36 4.70
C THR A 33 -16.68 6.84 4.48
N VAL A 34 -17.03 7.32 3.29
CA VAL A 34 -16.91 8.74 2.91
C VAL A 34 -18.29 9.30 2.60
N ALA A 35 -18.76 10.24 3.40
CA ALA A 35 -20.02 10.95 3.15
C ALA A 35 -19.75 12.41 2.82
N GLN A 36 -20.09 12.84 1.60
CA GLN A 36 -19.87 14.22 1.14
C GLN A 36 -20.85 14.60 0.04
N LYS A 37 -21.38 15.84 0.10
CA LYS A 37 -22.32 16.39 -0.89
C LYS A 37 -23.52 15.46 -1.18
N GLY A 38 -24.07 14.83 -0.14
CA GLY A 38 -25.22 13.92 -0.27
C GLY A 38 -24.91 12.55 -0.89
N ASN A 39 -23.65 12.24 -1.14
CA ASN A 39 -23.21 10.92 -1.59
C ASN A 39 -22.48 10.19 -0.49
N THR A 40 -22.67 8.87 -0.40
CA THR A 40 -21.99 7.97 0.51
C THR A 40 -21.26 6.90 -0.30
N LEU A 41 -19.92 6.90 -0.20
CA LEU A 41 -19.06 5.90 -0.79
C LEU A 41 -18.46 5.04 0.32
N ILE A 42 -18.53 3.72 0.16
CA ILE A 42 -17.86 2.75 1.05
C ILE A 42 -16.90 1.93 0.20
N TYR A 43 -15.63 1.92 0.58
CA TYR A 43 -14.59 1.12 -0.05
C TYR A 43 -13.75 0.41 1.02
N ASN A 44 -13.04 -0.64 0.63
CA ASN A 44 -12.26 -1.46 1.56
C ASN A 44 -10.77 -1.32 1.30
N VAL A 45 -9.97 -1.39 2.37
CA VAL A 45 -8.51 -1.27 2.30
C VAL A 45 -7.83 -2.34 3.14
N MET A 46 -6.60 -2.67 2.83
CA MET A 46 -5.79 -3.49 3.72
C MET A 46 -5.67 -2.82 5.10
N PRO A 47 -5.74 -3.58 6.21
CA PRO A 47 -5.73 -3.01 7.55
C PRO A 47 -4.37 -2.40 7.93
N ASP A 48 -3.29 -2.84 7.29
CA ASP A 48 -1.93 -2.35 7.48
C ASP A 48 -1.20 -2.27 6.13
N TYR A 49 0.03 -1.80 6.11
CA TYR A 49 0.91 -1.83 4.94
C TYR A 49 1.36 -3.26 4.63
N LEU A 50 1.60 -3.57 3.36
CA LEU A 50 2.05 -4.88 2.91
C LEU A 50 3.23 -5.40 3.76
N CYS A 51 3.07 -6.62 4.23
CA CYS A 51 4.04 -7.35 5.04
C CYS A 51 4.34 -8.71 4.42
N ILE A 52 5.51 -9.27 4.71
CA ILE A 52 5.86 -10.67 4.47
C ILE A 52 5.92 -11.38 5.82
N GLY A 53 5.43 -12.62 5.89
CA GLY A 53 5.44 -13.45 7.08
C GLY A 53 4.04 -13.95 7.47
N ASN A 54 3.83 -14.21 8.75
CA ASN A 54 2.58 -14.70 9.31
C ASN A 54 2.07 -13.77 10.43
N ASP A 55 0.94 -14.09 11.05
CA ASP A 55 0.32 -13.24 12.08
C ASP A 55 1.19 -13.02 13.33
N GLN A 56 2.16 -13.90 13.60
CA GLN A 56 3.04 -13.85 14.76
C GLN A 56 4.37 -13.16 14.45
N ASP A 57 4.88 -13.34 13.21
CA ASP A 57 6.17 -12.82 12.78
C ASP A 57 6.09 -12.30 11.34
N TYR A 58 6.11 -10.98 11.19
CA TYR A 58 6.02 -10.31 9.90
C TYR A 58 6.82 -9.01 9.86
N VAL A 59 7.25 -8.65 8.67
CA VAL A 59 7.94 -7.40 8.39
C VAL A 59 7.25 -6.61 7.28
N ARG A 60 7.01 -5.32 7.52
CA ARG A 60 6.49 -4.40 6.50
C ARG A 60 7.57 -4.12 5.48
N VAL A 61 7.28 -4.40 4.23
CA VAL A 61 8.25 -4.35 3.14
C VAL A 61 7.97 -3.18 2.20
N PRO A 62 8.88 -2.20 2.11
CA PRO A 62 8.80 -1.19 1.08
C PRO A 62 9.28 -1.77 -0.26
N VAL A 63 8.56 -1.43 -1.32
CA VAL A 63 8.92 -1.75 -2.70
C VAL A 63 8.85 -0.50 -3.57
N SER A 64 9.35 -0.57 -4.80
CA SER A 64 9.24 0.52 -5.78
C SER A 64 7.80 0.75 -6.25
N GLY A 65 7.51 1.89 -6.85
CA GLY A 65 6.19 2.19 -7.43
C GLY A 65 5.73 1.16 -8.46
N PRO A 66 6.57 0.79 -9.45
CA PRO A 66 6.25 -0.29 -10.39
C PRO A 66 5.97 -1.64 -9.72
N SER A 67 6.75 -2.03 -8.71
CA SER A 67 6.54 -3.27 -7.96
C SER A 67 5.24 -3.24 -7.14
N ALA A 68 4.93 -2.10 -6.52
CA ALA A 68 3.65 -1.90 -5.82
C ALA A 68 2.45 -2.05 -6.78
N GLN A 69 2.55 -1.50 -7.99
CA GLN A 69 1.51 -1.65 -9.02
C GLN A 69 1.35 -3.10 -9.48
N ARG A 70 2.46 -3.81 -9.71
CA ARG A 70 2.41 -5.25 -10.07
C ARG A 70 1.68 -6.08 -9.02
N ILE A 71 1.89 -5.80 -7.74
CA ILE A 71 1.18 -6.45 -6.65
C ILE A 71 -0.30 -6.06 -6.68
N ALA A 72 -0.62 -4.78 -6.85
CA ALA A 72 -2.00 -4.31 -6.95
C ALA A 72 -2.75 -4.98 -8.11
N ASP A 73 -2.14 -5.04 -9.29
CA ASP A 73 -2.70 -5.69 -10.49
C ASP A 73 -2.92 -7.19 -10.28
N ALA A 74 -1.97 -7.88 -9.63
CA ALA A 74 -2.07 -9.30 -9.34
C ALA A 74 -3.28 -9.63 -8.45
N PHE A 75 -3.64 -8.73 -7.54
CA PHE A 75 -4.79 -8.89 -6.65
C PHE A 75 -6.08 -8.22 -7.19
N GLY A 76 -6.03 -7.55 -8.33
CA GLY A 76 -7.15 -6.78 -8.86
C GLY A 76 -7.55 -5.61 -7.96
N MET A 77 -6.59 -5.07 -7.23
CA MET A 77 -6.73 -3.95 -6.31
C MET A 77 -6.06 -2.69 -6.88
N LEU A 78 -6.15 -1.57 -6.16
CA LEU A 78 -5.59 -0.28 -6.55
C LEU A 78 -4.61 0.22 -5.49
N LEU A 79 -3.72 1.12 -5.90
CA LEU A 79 -2.99 1.98 -4.99
C LEU A 79 -3.88 3.18 -4.58
N PRO A 80 -3.74 3.72 -3.34
CA PRO A 80 -4.54 4.84 -2.88
C PRO A 80 -4.16 6.14 -3.61
N THR A 81 -5.05 7.15 -3.52
CA THR A 81 -4.71 8.55 -3.75
C THR A 81 -4.24 9.21 -2.45
N PRO A 82 -3.65 10.42 -2.47
CA PRO A 82 -3.37 11.19 -1.26
C PRO A 82 -4.61 11.37 -0.37
N ARG A 83 -5.76 11.68 -0.97
CA ARG A 83 -7.02 11.81 -0.23
C ARG A 83 -7.48 10.52 0.44
N MET A 84 -7.34 9.37 -0.24
CA MET A 84 -7.63 8.08 0.38
C MET A 84 -6.68 7.78 1.55
N SER A 85 -5.39 8.14 1.44
CA SER A 85 -4.43 7.98 2.55
C SER A 85 -4.86 8.79 3.78
N ASP A 86 -5.34 10.04 3.59
CA ASP A 86 -5.87 10.87 4.68
C ASP A 86 -7.15 10.24 5.27
N GLN A 87 -8.09 9.79 4.44
CA GLN A 87 -9.33 9.11 4.86
C GLN A 87 -9.06 7.83 5.65
N ILE A 88 -8.05 7.06 5.23
CA ILE A 88 -7.60 5.86 5.96
C ILE A 88 -7.05 6.25 7.33
N TYR A 89 -6.24 7.32 7.40
CA TYR A 89 -5.74 7.80 8.68
C TYR A 89 -6.88 8.28 9.60
N GLU A 90 -7.85 9.00 9.06
CA GLU A 90 -9.02 9.48 9.81
C GLU A 90 -9.88 8.33 10.33
N ALA A 91 -10.06 7.27 9.53
CA ALA A 91 -10.84 6.09 9.89
C ALA A 91 -10.06 5.10 10.77
N ALA A 92 -8.73 5.22 10.85
CA ALA A 92 -7.90 4.26 11.56
C ALA A 92 -8.22 4.21 13.05
N LYS A 93 -8.46 3.01 13.55
CA LYS A 93 -8.64 2.72 14.97
C LYS A 93 -7.32 2.90 15.73
N VAL A 94 -6.21 2.55 15.08
CA VAL A 94 -4.85 2.66 15.63
C VAL A 94 -4.06 3.69 14.83
N ARG A 95 -3.83 4.86 15.44
CA ARG A 95 -3.06 5.95 14.83
C ARG A 95 -1.70 6.02 15.48
N LEU A 96 -0.69 5.50 14.79
CA LEU A 96 0.68 5.49 15.29
C LEU A 96 1.37 6.82 15.00
N ALA A 97 2.22 7.24 15.93
CA ALA A 97 3.07 8.40 15.70
C ALA A 97 4.13 8.08 14.65
N PRO A 98 4.44 9.01 13.73
CA PRO A 98 5.57 8.85 12.83
C PRO A 98 6.88 8.80 13.64
N LYS A 99 7.77 7.88 13.24
CA LYS A 99 9.09 7.69 13.84
C LYS A 99 10.16 7.71 12.74
N PRO A 100 10.42 8.87 12.13
CA PRO A 100 11.41 8.95 11.07
C PRO A 100 12.82 8.69 11.63
N LEU A 101 13.49 7.66 11.13
CA LEU A 101 14.85 7.31 11.51
C LEU A 101 15.84 8.41 11.13
N SER A 102 15.58 9.14 10.06
CA SER A 102 16.36 10.28 9.60
C SER A 102 16.41 11.48 10.54
N GLY A 103 15.60 11.50 11.61
CA GLY A 103 15.61 12.53 12.63
C GLY A 103 16.37 12.15 13.91
N MET A 104 16.87 10.91 13.99
CA MET A 104 17.54 10.40 15.19
C MET A 104 19.03 10.74 15.17
N ALA A 105 19.57 11.22 16.29
CA ALA A 105 20.97 11.63 16.39
C ALA A 105 21.94 10.45 16.26
N ASN A 106 21.61 9.32 16.89
CA ASN A 106 22.38 8.08 16.84
C ASN A 106 21.45 6.90 16.66
N LEU A 107 21.70 6.10 15.64
CA LEU A 107 20.92 4.90 15.30
C LEU A 107 21.79 3.66 15.45
N ASN A 108 21.35 2.70 16.26
CA ASN A 108 21.95 1.38 16.30
C ASN A 108 21.12 0.44 15.40
N ILE A 109 21.67 0.11 14.25
CA ILE A 109 21.01 -0.75 13.26
C ILE A 109 21.90 -1.97 13.00
N GLY A 110 21.40 -3.15 13.29
CA GLY A 110 22.15 -4.39 13.10
C GLY A 110 23.46 -4.43 13.94
N GLY A 111 23.46 -3.86 15.14
CA GLY A 111 24.63 -3.80 16.03
C GLY A 111 25.67 -2.73 15.66
N LYS A 112 25.42 -1.88 14.68
CA LYS A 112 26.29 -0.79 14.26
C LYS A 112 25.66 0.57 14.54
N ASN A 113 26.45 1.48 15.08
CA ASN A 113 26.02 2.86 15.33
C ASN A 113 26.23 3.72 14.08
N TYR A 114 25.21 4.50 13.74
CA TYR A 114 25.22 5.46 12.63
C TYR A 114 24.85 6.85 13.13
N THR A 115 25.60 7.87 12.69
CA THR A 115 25.13 9.24 12.76
C THR A 115 23.99 9.45 11.78
N ASN A 116 23.16 10.50 11.98
CA ASN A 116 22.10 10.83 11.04
C ASN A 116 22.63 11.00 9.60
N GLN A 117 23.78 11.66 9.43
CA GLN A 117 24.38 11.85 8.11
C GLN A 117 24.78 10.53 7.44
N GLN A 118 25.41 9.62 8.16
CA GLN A 118 25.78 8.28 7.68
C GLN A 118 24.54 7.46 7.30
N PHE A 119 23.49 7.54 8.12
CA PHE A 119 22.23 6.88 7.85
C PHE A 119 21.59 7.40 6.56
N MET A 120 21.45 8.71 6.41
CA MET A 120 20.88 9.35 5.21
C MET A 120 21.67 9.02 3.93
N ALA A 121 23.00 8.94 4.04
CA ALA A 121 23.88 8.69 2.88
C ALA A 121 23.83 7.24 2.40
N SER A 122 23.58 6.24 3.25
CA SER A 122 23.83 4.83 2.89
C SER A 122 22.81 3.82 3.39
N LYS A 123 21.91 4.17 4.32
CA LYS A 123 21.10 3.18 5.04
C LYS A 123 19.60 3.28 4.83
N MET A 124 19.07 4.35 4.26
CA MET A 124 17.62 4.55 4.12
C MET A 124 16.93 3.41 3.35
N SER A 125 17.60 2.85 2.35
CA SER A 125 17.10 1.75 1.50
C SER A 125 17.64 0.37 1.89
N ASP A 126 18.31 0.25 3.05
CA ASP A 126 18.89 -1.00 3.52
C ASP A 126 17.85 -1.88 4.22
N THR A 127 17.97 -3.19 4.05
CA THR A 127 17.07 -4.17 4.68
C THR A 127 17.13 -4.11 6.21
N ASP A 128 18.31 -3.82 6.78
CA ASP A 128 18.46 -3.67 8.23
C ASP A 128 17.64 -2.48 8.75
N SER A 129 17.55 -1.41 7.98
CA SER A 129 16.70 -0.24 8.32
C SER A 129 15.20 -0.56 8.22
N PHE A 130 14.80 -1.42 7.29
CA PHE A 130 13.42 -1.89 7.20
C PHE A 130 13.03 -2.69 8.45
N ASN A 131 13.90 -3.62 8.86
CA ASN A 131 13.71 -4.44 10.05
C ASN A 131 13.69 -3.57 11.31
N TYR A 132 14.63 -2.65 11.45
CA TYR A 132 14.68 -1.74 12.59
C TYR A 132 13.42 -0.87 12.69
N HIS A 133 12.99 -0.27 11.57
CA HIS A 133 11.77 0.52 11.57
C HIS A 133 10.52 -0.33 11.85
N ASN A 134 10.50 -1.58 11.39
CA ASN A 134 9.43 -2.52 11.72
C ASN A 134 9.37 -2.80 13.23
N GLN A 135 10.52 -2.97 13.91
CA GLN A 135 10.58 -3.12 15.37
C GLN A 135 10.00 -1.89 16.08
N VAL A 136 10.40 -0.68 15.67
CA VAL A 136 9.87 0.59 16.21
C VAL A 136 8.35 0.70 16.04
N ILE A 137 7.80 0.17 14.93
CA ILE A 137 6.36 0.11 14.72
C ILE A 137 5.71 -0.94 15.63
N GLN A 138 6.29 -2.13 15.73
CA GLN A 138 5.77 -3.20 16.60
C GLN A 138 5.72 -2.81 18.07
N GLU A 139 6.71 -2.04 18.55
CA GLU A 139 6.69 -1.47 19.90
C GLU A 139 5.48 -0.55 20.13
N GLN A 140 5.09 0.25 19.14
CA GLN A 140 3.91 1.11 19.23
C GLN A 140 2.59 0.33 19.13
N LEU A 141 2.62 -0.89 18.57
CA LEU A 141 1.45 -1.76 18.41
C LEU A 141 1.19 -2.65 19.62
N GLN A 142 2.02 -2.59 20.66
CA GLN A 142 1.78 -3.38 21.88
C GLN A 142 0.40 -3.08 22.49
N GLY A 143 -0.38 -4.14 22.75
CA GLY A 143 -1.75 -4.04 23.23
C GLY A 143 -2.82 -3.89 22.15
N HIS A 144 -2.45 -3.74 20.89
CA HIS A 144 -3.38 -3.73 19.75
C HIS A 144 -3.51 -5.12 19.12
N GLN A 145 -4.66 -5.37 18.49
CA GLN A 145 -4.94 -6.65 17.87
C GLN A 145 -4.56 -6.65 16.37
N PRO A 146 -3.96 -7.73 15.85
CA PRO A 146 -3.72 -7.88 14.42
C PRO A 146 -5.03 -7.75 13.61
N GLY A 147 -4.99 -6.94 12.55
CA GLY A 147 -6.16 -6.69 11.68
C GLY A 147 -7.00 -5.48 12.07
N GLU A 148 -6.69 -4.79 13.17
CA GLU A 148 -7.18 -3.42 13.37
C GLU A 148 -6.62 -2.51 12.28
N LEU A 149 -7.41 -1.53 11.83
CA LEU A 149 -6.93 -0.55 10.86
C LEU A 149 -5.87 0.35 11.50
N VAL A 150 -4.63 0.22 11.03
CA VAL A 150 -3.46 0.95 11.55
C VAL A 150 -2.99 1.96 10.52
N ALA A 151 -2.71 3.20 10.91
CA ALA A 151 -2.18 4.24 10.01
C ALA A 151 -1.20 5.19 10.72
N GLY A 152 -0.55 6.08 9.97
CA GLY A 152 0.32 7.15 10.46
C GLY A 152 1.81 6.88 10.38
N HIS A 153 2.24 5.63 10.35
CA HIS A 153 3.64 5.21 10.54
C HIS A 153 4.47 5.08 9.25
N LYS A 154 3.87 5.22 8.07
CA LYS A 154 4.57 5.18 6.78
C LYS A 154 3.98 6.19 5.80
N LYS A 155 4.70 6.38 4.69
CA LYS A 155 4.23 7.10 3.50
C LYS A 155 3.64 6.09 2.54
N ASP A 156 2.38 6.28 2.17
CA ASP A 156 1.75 5.49 1.12
C ASP A 156 2.38 5.80 -0.24
N ILE A 157 2.65 4.79 -1.05
CA ILE A 157 2.84 4.95 -2.48
C ILE A 157 1.46 5.24 -3.07
N VAL A 158 1.30 6.39 -3.72
CA VAL A 158 0.00 6.90 -4.16
C VAL A 158 -0.08 7.16 -5.66
N LEU A 159 -1.31 7.20 -6.17
CA LEU A 159 -1.65 7.69 -7.49
C LEU A 159 -2.05 9.17 -7.39
N SER A 160 -1.49 10.02 -8.24
CA SER A 160 -1.75 11.45 -8.25
C SER A 160 -1.73 11.99 -9.68
N ASN A 161 -2.47 13.07 -9.93
CA ASN A 161 -2.41 13.79 -11.21
C ASN A 161 -1.06 14.46 -11.47
N ASP A 162 -0.27 14.65 -10.41
CA ASP A 162 1.07 15.21 -10.46
C ASP A 162 2.16 14.15 -10.71
N LEU A 163 1.77 12.87 -10.79
CA LEU A 163 2.71 11.78 -11.05
C LEU A 163 3.35 11.92 -12.42
N GLN A 164 4.65 12.20 -12.44
CA GLN A 164 5.44 12.31 -13.65
C GLN A 164 5.94 10.93 -14.11
N PRO A 165 6.13 10.71 -15.43
CA PRO A 165 6.75 9.48 -15.94
C PRO A 165 8.10 9.20 -15.28
N GLY A 166 8.33 7.97 -14.84
CA GLY A 166 9.57 7.57 -14.18
C GLY A 166 9.76 8.11 -12.76
N ARG A 167 8.74 8.73 -12.16
CA ARG A 167 8.76 9.26 -10.78
C ARG A 167 7.87 8.47 -9.86
N LEU A 168 8.12 8.60 -8.55
CA LEU A 168 7.34 8.03 -7.46
C LEU A 168 6.51 9.13 -6.80
N ALA A 169 5.24 8.88 -6.56
CA ALA A 169 4.40 9.74 -5.72
C ALA A 169 4.19 9.08 -4.34
N ILE A 170 4.40 9.85 -3.29
CA ILE A 170 4.24 9.39 -1.90
C ILE A 170 3.47 10.42 -1.09
N HIS A 171 2.67 9.93 -0.13
CA HIS A 171 1.89 10.78 0.78
C HIS A 171 1.75 10.10 2.15
N GLY A 172 1.70 10.88 3.23
CA GLY A 172 1.38 10.35 4.56
C GLY A 172 2.46 10.61 5.60
N LEU A 173 2.75 9.61 6.44
CA LEU A 173 3.52 9.76 7.67
C LEU A 173 2.85 10.82 8.56
N HIS A 174 1.57 10.56 8.92
CA HIS A 174 0.70 11.54 9.54
C HIS A 174 1.07 11.82 11.00
N LEU A 175 1.15 13.09 11.34
CA LEU A 175 1.24 13.54 12.73
C LEU A 175 -0.07 13.24 13.48
N LYS A 176 -0.04 13.27 14.81
CA LYS A 176 -1.20 12.99 15.68
C LYS A 176 -2.45 13.80 15.34
N GLY A 177 -2.31 14.97 14.74
CA GLY A 177 -3.42 15.83 14.30
C GLY A 177 -3.92 15.54 12.89
N GLY A 178 -3.41 14.52 12.20
CA GLY A 178 -3.80 14.17 10.83
C GLY A 178 -3.02 14.89 9.73
N THR A 179 -2.11 15.81 10.08
CA THR A 179 -1.27 16.48 9.10
C THR A 179 -0.18 15.53 8.59
N PRO A 180 -0.09 15.27 7.28
CA PRO A 180 0.97 14.45 6.74
C PRO A 180 2.31 15.19 6.77
N LEU A 181 3.39 14.53 7.24
CA LEU A 181 4.75 15.05 7.13
C LEU A 181 5.25 15.06 5.67
N GLN A 182 4.71 14.19 4.85
CA GLN A 182 4.91 14.15 3.41
C GLN A 182 3.59 14.48 2.72
N PRO A 183 3.25 15.77 2.53
CA PRO A 183 2.05 16.18 1.79
C PRO A 183 2.27 16.08 0.28
N GLY A 184 1.18 15.96 -0.45
CA GLY A 184 1.16 16.02 -1.90
C GLY A 184 1.45 14.70 -2.59
N GLY A 185 1.38 14.68 -3.90
CA GLY A 185 1.53 13.49 -4.74
C GLY A 185 2.88 13.42 -5.45
N ILE A 186 3.70 14.48 -5.44
CA ILE A 186 4.97 14.51 -6.17
C ILE A 186 6.11 14.16 -5.24
N SER A 187 6.94 13.20 -5.65
CA SER A 187 8.26 12.97 -5.08
C SER A 187 9.34 13.36 -6.09
N LYS A 188 10.46 13.89 -5.59
CA LYS A 188 11.67 14.08 -6.40
C LYS A 188 12.37 12.75 -6.72
N HIS A 189 11.94 11.66 -6.10
CA HIS A 189 12.51 10.33 -6.27
C HIS A 189 12.09 9.69 -7.59
N GLU A 190 12.97 8.86 -8.13
CA GLU A 190 12.66 8.00 -9.27
C GLU A 190 11.68 6.89 -8.88
N ALA A 191 10.94 6.36 -9.85
CA ALA A 191 9.93 5.32 -9.62
C ALA A 191 10.48 4.08 -8.91
N ASN A 192 11.76 3.77 -9.14
CA ASN A 192 12.46 2.63 -8.53
C ASN A 192 13.00 2.91 -7.12
N TYR A 193 12.92 4.15 -6.63
CA TYR A 193 13.39 4.49 -5.29
C TYR A 193 12.43 3.94 -4.22
N LYS A 194 13.00 3.46 -3.13
CA LYS A 194 12.30 3.02 -1.93
C LYS A 194 13.18 3.18 -0.72
N ASP A 195 12.58 3.53 0.39
CA ASP A 195 13.23 3.59 1.69
C ASP A 195 12.36 2.97 2.80
N TYR A 196 12.92 2.90 4.00
CA TYR A 196 12.26 2.31 5.17
C TYR A 196 10.89 2.94 5.50
N SER A 197 10.68 4.20 5.13
CA SER A 197 9.45 4.94 5.46
C SER A 197 8.31 4.75 4.44
N HIS A 198 8.58 4.14 3.29
CA HIS A 198 7.56 3.84 2.29
C HIS A 198 6.73 2.63 2.71
N GLY A 199 5.45 2.66 2.35
CA GLY A 199 4.51 1.57 2.55
C GLY A 199 3.61 1.38 1.34
N VAL A 200 3.18 0.15 1.11
CA VAL A 200 2.18 -0.18 0.11
C VAL A 200 0.91 -0.59 0.83
N ARG A 201 -0.15 0.15 0.61
CA ARG A 201 -1.49 -0.20 1.08
C ARG A 201 -2.39 -0.36 -0.13
N LEU A 202 -3.09 -1.48 -0.23
CA LEU A 202 -3.97 -1.74 -1.34
C LEU A 202 -5.42 -1.40 -0.99
N VAL A 203 -6.12 -0.87 -1.99
CA VAL A 203 -7.54 -0.52 -1.96
C VAL A 203 -8.31 -1.50 -2.83
N ASP A 204 -9.38 -2.10 -2.31
CA ASP A 204 -10.25 -2.97 -3.11
C ASP A 204 -10.88 -2.16 -4.26
N ASN A 205 -10.85 -2.73 -5.46
CA ASN A 205 -11.51 -2.10 -6.60
C ASN A 205 -13.04 -2.18 -6.51
N ASN A 206 -13.61 -3.03 -5.66
CA ASN A 206 -15.04 -3.07 -5.42
C ASN A 206 -15.40 -2.13 -4.27
N ALA A 207 -16.45 -1.34 -4.49
CA ALA A 207 -16.97 -0.37 -3.55
C ALA A 207 -18.50 -0.29 -3.67
N THR A 208 -19.13 0.48 -2.79
CA THR A 208 -20.54 0.84 -2.93
C THR A 208 -20.68 2.37 -2.92
N LEU A 209 -21.43 2.90 -3.86
CA LEU A 209 -21.81 4.30 -3.94
C LEU A 209 -23.32 4.40 -3.78
N ASN A 210 -23.78 5.08 -2.73
CA ASN A 210 -25.22 5.23 -2.44
C ASN A 210 -25.95 3.86 -2.39
N GLY A 211 -25.28 2.84 -1.85
CA GLY A 211 -25.82 1.47 -1.76
C GLY A 211 -25.68 0.62 -3.02
N GLN A 212 -25.18 1.17 -4.12
CA GLN A 212 -24.98 0.41 -5.38
C GLN A 212 -23.52 -0.02 -5.54
N ASN A 213 -23.29 -1.23 -6.03
CA ASN A 213 -21.95 -1.74 -6.31
C ASN A 213 -21.30 -0.99 -7.48
N VAL A 214 -20.06 -0.54 -7.27
CA VAL A 214 -19.27 0.20 -8.25
C VAL A 214 -17.81 -0.26 -8.22
N GLN A 215 -17.06 0.12 -9.26
CA GLN A 215 -15.61 -0.07 -9.26
C GLN A 215 -14.93 1.24 -8.85
N MET A 216 -13.98 1.18 -7.92
CA MET A 216 -13.20 2.35 -7.49
C MET A 216 -12.43 2.99 -8.65
N SER A 217 -11.92 2.18 -9.58
CA SER A 217 -11.27 2.67 -10.79
C SER A 217 -12.22 3.49 -11.68
N ALA A 218 -13.53 3.18 -11.68
CA ALA A 218 -14.55 3.97 -12.36
C ALA A 218 -14.83 5.28 -11.60
N ILE A 219 -14.98 5.22 -10.27
CA ILE A 219 -15.16 6.43 -9.42
C ILE A 219 -14.01 7.42 -9.63
N LEU A 220 -12.75 6.96 -9.65
CA LEU A 220 -11.58 7.80 -9.86
C LEU A 220 -11.58 8.54 -11.22
N LYS A 221 -12.27 8.00 -12.23
CA LYS A 221 -12.39 8.58 -13.57
C LYS A 221 -13.69 9.35 -13.80
N ASP A 222 -14.63 9.30 -12.85
CA ASP A 222 -15.93 9.95 -13.00
C ASP A 222 -15.88 11.39 -12.51
N PRO A 223 -16.09 12.41 -13.39
CA PRO A 223 -16.07 13.81 -12.99
C PRO A 223 -17.11 14.17 -11.92
N LYS A 224 -18.17 13.38 -11.78
CA LYS A 224 -19.21 13.58 -10.78
C LYS A 224 -18.81 13.07 -9.40
N TYR A 225 -17.97 12.03 -9.31
CA TYR A 225 -17.72 11.32 -8.05
C TYR A 225 -16.24 11.24 -7.63
N ALA A 226 -15.28 11.54 -8.54
CA ALA A 226 -13.85 11.49 -8.24
C ALA A 226 -13.46 12.31 -7.00
N TYR A 227 -14.17 13.44 -6.75
CA TYR A 227 -13.93 14.29 -5.59
C TYR A 227 -14.08 13.58 -4.25
N LEU A 228 -14.80 12.46 -4.19
CA LEU A 228 -14.93 11.66 -2.96
C LEU A 228 -13.59 11.06 -2.51
N VAL A 229 -12.72 10.75 -3.46
CA VAL A 229 -11.48 10.00 -3.22
C VAL A 229 -10.22 10.62 -3.86
N ASN A 230 -10.35 11.76 -4.53
CA ASN A 230 -9.24 12.49 -5.10
C ASN A 230 -9.50 14.00 -5.05
N THR A 231 -8.58 14.76 -4.46
CA THR A 231 -8.69 16.23 -4.34
C THR A 231 -8.55 16.94 -5.69
N ASP A 232 -7.81 16.33 -6.62
CA ASP A 232 -7.48 16.92 -7.92
C ASP A 232 -8.55 16.59 -8.99
N GLY A 233 -9.74 16.11 -8.55
CA GLY A 233 -10.82 15.69 -9.43
C GLY A 233 -10.54 14.37 -10.12
N VAL A 234 -10.83 14.28 -11.41
CA VAL A 234 -10.63 13.03 -12.20
C VAL A 234 -9.16 12.64 -12.22
N LEU A 235 -8.87 11.41 -11.86
CA LEU A 235 -7.52 10.86 -11.91
C LEU A 235 -7.15 10.49 -13.36
N LYS A 236 -6.13 11.14 -13.90
CA LYS A 236 -5.68 10.96 -15.29
C LYS A 236 -5.05 9.58 -15.53
N GLN A 237 -4.35 9.05 -14.53
CA GLN A 237 -3.66 7.77 -14.59
C GLN A 237 -3.93 6.97 -13.31
N VAL A 238 -4.58 5.82 -13.43
CA VAL A 238 -4.96 4.95 -12.29
C VAL A 238 -3.96 3.82 -12.02
N ALA A 239 -2.77 3.89 -12.59
CA ALA A 239 -1.72 2.89 -12.41
C ALA A 239 -0.34 3.46 -12.70
N TYR A 240 0.70 2.99 -12.02
CA TYR A 240 2.09 3.18 -12.47
C TYR A 240 2.32 2.38 -13.74
N LYS A 241 3.10 2.97 -14.68
CA LYS A 241 3.59 2.22 -15.84
C LYS A 241 4.81 1.40 -15.42
N TYR A 242 4.85 0.15 -15.86
CA TYR A 242 6.01 -0.72 -15.76
C TYR A 242 6.21 -1.44 -17.11
N ASP A 243 7.46 -1.86 -17.41
CA ASP A 243 7.77 -2.47 -18.70
C ASP A 243 7.04 -3.81 -18.85
N GLY A 244 6.59 -4.11 -20.08
CA GLY A 244 5.74 -5.27 -20.37
C GLY A 244 6.36 -6.63 -20.06
N ASN A 245 7.69 -6.68 -19.89
CA ASN A 245 8.42 -7.87 -19.43
C ASN A 245 8.17 -8.17 -17.93
N ASP A 246 7.71 -7.19 -17.17
CA ASP A 246 7.39 -7.30 -15.74
C ASP A 246 5.91 -7.59 -15.47
N LYS A 247 5.09 -7.70 -16.52
CA LYS A 247 3.68 -8.11 -16.34
C LYS A 247 3.65 -9.49 -15.72
N PRO A 248 2.89 -9.70 -14.62
CA PRO A 248 2.57 -11.04 -14.19
C PRO A 248 2.02 -11.77 -15.43
N LYS A 249 2.55 -12.95 -15.74
CA LYS A 249 2.01 -13.80 -16.82
C LYS A 249 0.63 -14.29 -16.37
N THR A 250 -0.33 -13.41 -16.36
CA THR A 250 -1.72 -13.72 -16.05
C THR A 250 -2.49 -13.88 -17.35
N ASN A 251 -2.70 -15.10 -17.77
CA ASN A 251 -3.83 -15.45 -18.60
C ASN A 251 -5.10 -15.40 -17.72
N VAL A 252 -5.48 -14.24 -17.23
CA VAL A 252 -6.83 -14.04 -16.67
C VAL A 252 -7.72 -13.67 -17.86
N PRO A 253 -8.65 -14.53 -18.30
CA PRO A 253 -9.59 -14.16 -19.34
C PRO A 253 -10.41 -12.96 -18.84
N GLU A 254 -10.63 -12.00 -19.70
CA GLU A 254 -11.47 -10.81 -19.49
C GLU A 254 -12.93 -11.17 -19.10
N SER A 255 -13.33 -12.42 -19.28
CA SER A 255 -14.66 -12.95 -18.98
C SER A 255 -14.92 -13.34 -17.52
N ALA A 256 -13.96 -13.17 -16.61
CA ALA A 256 -14.15 -13.46 -15.18
C ALA A 256 -14.79 -12.29 -14.38
N VAL A 257 -15.28 -11.25 -15.05
CA VAL A 257 -15.79 -10.00 -14.43
C VAL A 257 -17.32 -9.98 -14.29
N ALA A 258 -18.03 -11.05 -14.48
CA ALA A 258 -19.49 -11.00 -14.29
C ALA A 258 -20.08 -12.30 -13.78
N THR A 259 -20.25 -12.42 -12.46
CA THR A 259 -21.40 -13.10 -11.88
C THR A 259 -21.87 -12.38 -10.62
N ASN A 260 -23.10 -11.87 -10.69
CA ASN A 260 -23.81 -11.20 -9.63
C ASN A 260 -24.08 -12.14 -8.45
N THR A 261 -23.32 -12.01 -7.37
CA THR A 261 -23.76 -12.42 -6.03
C THR A 261 -23.17 -11.41 -5.05
N PRO A 262 -23.94 -10.89 -4.08
CA PRO A 262 -23.42 -9.95 -3.08
C PRO A 262 -22.58 -10.72 -2.07
N GLN A 263 -21.30 -10.93 -2.39
CA GLN A 263 -20.29 -11.33 -1.42
C GLN A 263 -19.59 -10.07 -0.90
N THR A 264 -19.50 -9.96 0.41
CA THR A 264 -18.69 -8.94 1.10
C THR A 264 -17.27 -8.97 0.51
N GLY A 265 -16.61 -7.82 0.38
CA GLY A 265 -15.28 -7.67 -0.27
C GLY A 265 -14.20 -8.69 0.18
N ARG A 266 -14.37 -9.28 1.36
CA ARG A 266 -13.59 -10.39 1.90
C ARG A 266 -13.64 -11.66 1.03
N GLY A 267 -14.84 -12.10 0.62
CA GLY A 267 -15.00 -13.33 -0.16
C GLY A 267 -14.36 -13.21 -1.55
N GLN A 268 -14.50 -12.05 -2.19
CA GLN A 268 -13.95 -11.81 -3.53
C GLN A 268 -12.42 -11.68 -3.53
N PHE A 269 -11.82 -11.06 -2.51
CA PHE A 269 -10.37 -11.00 -2.37
C PHE A 269 -9.77 -12.40 -2.20
N LEU A 270 -10.33 -13.21 -1.31
CA LEU A 270 -9.90 -14.59 -1.10
C LEU A 270 -10.11 -15.46 -2.33
N GLN A 271 -11.22 -15.28 -3.04
CA GLN A 271 -11.49 -15.99 -4.29
C GLN A 271 -10.44 -15.65 -5.36
N ARG A 272 -10.16 -14.37 -5.60
CA ARG A 272 -9.17 -13.91 -6.59
C ARG A 272 -7.76 -14.38 -6.23
N LEU A 273 -7.40 -14.33 -4.95
CA LEU A 273 -6.12 -14.83 -4.47
C LEU A 273 -6.00 -16.35 -4.67
N ASN A 274 -7.04 -17.11 -4.32
CA ASN A 274 -7.05 -18.56 -4.54
C ASN A 274 -7.05 -18.92 -6.03
N ASP A 275 -7.81 -18.21 -6.87
CA ASP A 275 -7.81 -18.39 -8.31
C ASP A 275 -6.44 -18.08 -8.94
N TYR A 276 -5.73 -17.09 -8.40
CA TYR A 276 -4.37 -16.76 -8.82
C TYR A 276 -3.38 -17.84 -8.36
N LEU A 277 -3.43 -18.26 -7.10
CA LEU A 277 -2.54 -19.28 -6.53
C LEU A 277 -2.74 -20.64 -7.21
N SER A 278 -3.97 -21.02 -7.55
CA SER A 278 -4.26 -22.27 -8.27
C SER A 278 -3.64 -22.30 -9.67
N LYS A 279 -3.46 -21.13 -10.31
CA LYS A 279 -2.85 -21.01 -11.65
C LYS A 279 -1.32 -21.02 -11.62
N ILE A 280 -0.69 -20.71 -10.48
CA ILE A 280 0.78 -20.72 -10.31
C ILE A 280 1.27 -22.13 -9.97
N ASN A 281 0.45 -22.98 -9.33
CA ASN A 281 0.82 -24.33 -8.91
C ASN A 281 0.75 -25.38 -10.06
N ILE A 282 0.59 -24.97 -11.32
CA ILE A 282 0.60 -25.83 -12.50
C ILE A 282 1.85 -25.51 -13.34
N GLY A 283 3.04 -25.62 -12.70
CA GLY A 283 4.31 -25.46 -13.39
C GLY A 283 5.41 -26.15 -12.62
#